data_a223b655e0f444e9bb935401ec39b545
#
_entry.id   a223b655e0f444e9bb935401ec39b545
#
_cell.length_a   1.000
_cell.length_b   1.000
_cell.length_c   1.000
_cell.angle_alpha   90.00
_cell.angle_beta   90.00
_cell.angle_gamma   90.00
#
_symmetry.space_group_name_H-M   'P 1'
#
loop_
_entity.id
_entity.type
_entity.pdbx_description
1 polymer ?
#
loop_
_entity_poly.entity_id
_entity_poly.type
_entity_poly.pdbx_seq_one_letter_code
_entity_poly.pdbx_strand_id
1 'polypeptide(L)'
;MSAITPPRPGRRRFPPWLPLAIAVAITSPLALYWWGLIVAGSITFDWDVYVEAGRRAWAGSPDLYEQSAEYGFRHSPFFAYMVSLFAWIGSTGIRLVTVAAAVAMPTWPMRILALASWPFAMDLQHGALLTIIVCVAAWALRGSRAAGLTFVVLTLLSPRVLMLPILAHLLWKQPRLRVPAVAIAVVHSLAVLATGYADDWIITLLTVGTDQTGTLLNLSPSRFVGAWWLLVGVPLGIWLTWRGRPGFGALAMSPYVLPHYLLLLLLELRGGPSIRRSRPPGPIG
;
A
#
# COMPACT_ATOMS: atom_id res chain seq x y z
N MET A 1 -4.49 -5.30 -64.14
CA MET A 1 -3.92 -6.35 -63.25
C MET A 1 -3.91 -5.79 -61.85
N SER A 2 -4.92 -6.15 -61.02
CA SER A 2 -5.01 -5.73 -59.61
C SER A 2 -4.12 -6.65 -58.76
N ALA A 3 -3.11 -6.10 -58.12
CA ALA A 3 -2.26 -6.84 -57.21
C ALA A 3 -3.06 -7.31 -55.98
N ILE A 4 -3.26 -8.62 -55.84
CA ILE A 4 -3.87 -9.25 -54.65
C ILE A 4 -2.84 -9.14 -53.50
N THR A 5 -3.08 -8.24 -52.58
CA THR A 5 -2.26 -8.12 -51.37
C THR A 5 -2.53 -9.35 -50.46
N PRO A 6 -1.52 -10.17 -50.10
CA PRO A 6 -1.74 -11.36 -49.30
C PRO A 6 -2.26 -10.94 -47.92
N PRO A 7 -3.18 -11.72 -47.32
CA PRO A 7 -3.71 -11.42 -46.00
C PRO A 7 -2.56 -11.43 -44.97
N ARG A 8 -2.42 -10.34 -44.20
CA ARG A 8 -1.46 -10.26 -43.11
C ARG A 8 -1.72 -11.39 -42.11
N PRO A 9 -0.70 -12.18 -41.72
CA PRO A 9 -0.89 -13.24 -40.75
C PRO A 9 -1.44 -12.62 -39.46
N GLY A 10 -2.65 -13.04 -39.09
CA GLY A 10 -3.31 -12.58 -37.89
C GLY A 10 -2.42 -12.85 -36.69
N ARG A 11 -1.93 -11.82 -36.01
CA ARG A 11 -1.24 -11.96 -34.72
C ARG A 11 -2.19 -12.70 -33.78
N ARG A 12 -1.88 -13.96 -33.45
CA ARG A 12 -2.58 -14.71 -32.40
C ARG A 12 -2.49 -13.88 -31.12
N ARG A 13 -3.54 -13.16 -30.80
CA ARG A 13 -3.65 -12.45 -29.51
C ARG A 13 -3.91 -13.51 -28.46
N PHE A 14 -2.97 -13.65 -27.53
CA PHE A 14 -3.21 -14.46 -26.35
C PHE A 14 -4.52 -14.01 -25.66
N PRO A 15 -5.30 -14.94 -25.13
CA PRO A 15 -6.50 -14.58 -24.39
C PRO A 15 -6.16 -13.62 -23.26
N PRO A 16 -6.96 -12.57 -23.00
CA PRO A 16 -6.64 -11.53 -22.02
C PRO A 16 -6.53 -12.06 -20.57
N TRP A 17 -7.10 -13.25 -20.30
CA TRP A 17 -7.01 -13.91 -19.01
C TRP A 17 -5.70 -14.71 -18.82
N LEU A 18 -4.96 -15.05 -19.87
CA LEU A 18 -3.78 -15.91 -19.79
C LEU A 18 -2.67 -15.35 -18.88
N PRO A 19 -2.29 -14.05 -18.95
CA PRO A 19 -1.30 -13.49 -18.01
C PRO A 19 -1.74 -13.60 -16.56
N LEU A 20 -3.02 -13.42 -16.29
CA LEU A 20 -3.58 -13.58 -14.95
C LEU A 20 -3.51 -15.03 -14.47
N ALA A 21 -3.90 -15.98 -15.32
CA ALA A 21 -3.84 -17.40 -14.99
C ALA A 21 -2.40 -17.86 -14.69
N ILE A 22 -1.42 -17.38 -15.47
CA ILE A 22 0.01 -17.66 -15.24
C ILE A 22 0.44 -17.06 -13.90
N ALA A 23 0.10 -15.81 -13.61
CA ALA A 23 0.44 -15.16 -12.36
C ALA A 23 -0.14 -15.92 -11.15
N VAL A 24 -1.42 -16.33 -11.22
CA VAL A 24 -2.05 -17.14 -10.16
C VAL A 24 -1.37 -18.51 -10.04
N ALA A 25 -1.10 -19.18 -11.14
CA ALA A 25 -0.44 -20.50 -11.11
C ALA A 25 0.97 -20.44 -10.49
N ILE A 26 1.73 -19.36 -10.74
CA ILE A 26 3.08 -19.19 -10.18
C ILE A 26 3.02 -18.82 -8.70
N THR A 27 2.05 -17.99 -8.29
CA THR A 27 1.99 -17.47 -6.91
C THR A 27 1.23 -18.36 -5.93
N SER A 28 0.28 -19.17 -6.43
CA SER A 28 -0.59 -20.00 -5.57
C SER A 28 0.16 -21.02 -4.70
N PRO A 29 1.23 -21.73 -5.13
CA PRO A 29 1.95 -22.65 -4.26
C PRO A 29 2.58 -21.94 -3.05
N LEU A 30 3.13 -20.75 -3.26
CA LEU A 30 3.68 -19.93 -2.17
C LEU A 30 2.58 -19.41 -1.25
N ALA A 31 1.46 -18.97 -1.81
CA ALA A 31 0.30 -18.55 -1.03
C ALA A 31 -0.24 -19.69 -0.17
N LEU A 32 -0.38 -20.90 -0.71
CA LEU A 32 -0.82 -22.08 0.03
C LEU A 32 0.14 -22.43 1.18
N TYR A 33 1.45 -22.36 0.94
CA TYR A 33 2.45 -22.55 1.99
C TYR A 33 2.27 -21.55 3.14
N TRP A 34 2.14 -20.26 2.82
CA TRP A 34 1.93 -19.22 3.83
C TRP A 34 0.58 -19.35 4.54
N TRP A 35 -0.49 -19.72 3.83
CA TRP A 35 -1.78 -20.03 4.43
C TRP A 35 -1.68 -21.16 5.45
N GLY A 36 -0.90 -22.22 5.12
CA GLY A 36 -0.61 -23.30 6.05
C GLY A 36 0.04 -22.81 7.34
N LEU A 37 1.02 -21.93 7.26
CA LEU A 37 1.68 -21.33 8.43
C LEU A 37 0.71 -20.48 9.26
N ILE A 38 -0.19 -19.74 8.61
CA ILE A 38 -1.19 -18.90 9.30
C ILE A 38 -2.19 -19.76 10.07
N VAL A 39 -2.66 -20.85 9.45
CA VAL A 39 -3.59 -21.80 10.10
C VAL A 39 -2.92 -22.51 11.28
N ALA A 40 -1.61 -22.79 11.19
CA ALA A 40 -0.84 -23.37 12.28
C ALA A 40 -0.63 -22.42 13.49
N GLY A 41 -1.18 -21.22 13.48
CA GLY A 41 -1.20 -20.31 14.64
C GLY A 41 0.02 -19.42 14.79
N SER A 42 0.74 -19.11 13.70
CA SER A 42 1.85 -18.15 13.75
C SER A 42 1.39 -16.74 14.17
N ILE A 43 2.24 -16.07 14.91
CA ILE A 43 2.03 -14.75 15.55
C ILE A 43 1.75 -13.66 14.49
N THR A 44 0.81 -12.74 14.79
CA THR A 44 0.60 -11.49 14.01
C THR A 44 1.50 -10.39 14.56
N PHE A 45 2.78 -10.45 14.20
CA PHE A 45 3.83 -9.62 14.80
C PHE A 45 3.53 -8.11 14.80
N ASP A 46 3.15 -7.54 13.66
CA ASP A 46 2.91 -6.09 13.56
C ASP A 46 1.65 -5.67 14.33
N TRP A 47 0.61 -6.50 14.34
CA TRP A 47 -0.60 -6.21 15.10
C TRP A 47 -0.34 -6.17 16.59
N ASP A 48 0.44 -7.11 17.11
CA ASP A 48 0.79 -7.18 18.53
C ASP A 48 1.64 -5.95 18.94
N VAL A 49 2.56 -5.50 18.07
CA VAL A 49 3.32 -4.25 18.26
C VAL A 49 2.38 -3.05 18.33
N TYR A 50 1.36 -2.99 17.46
CA TYR A 50 0.42 -1.86 17.46
C TYR A 50 -0.46 -1.83 18.72
N VAL A 51 -0.93 -2.98 19.18
CA VAL A 51 -1.73 -3.10 20.43
C VAL A 51 -0.89 -2.72 21.64
N GLU A 52 0.37 -3.19 21.71
CA GLU A 52 1.29 -2.84 22.78
C GLU A 52 1.62 -1.34 22.77
N ALA A 53 1.83 -0.75 21.59
CA ALA A 53 2.00 0.70 21.46
C ALA A 53 0.78 1.47 22.01
N GLY A 54 -0.42 0.99 21.70
CA GLY A 54 -1.65 1.56 22.25
C GLY A 54 -1.70 1.52 23.77
N ARG A 55 -1.33 0.38 24.36
CA ARG A 55 -1.26 0.21 25.82
C ARG A 55 -0.24 1.20 26.44
N ARG A 56 0.95 1.32 25.87
CA ARG A 56 2.01 2.27 26.32
C ARG A 56 1.53 3.72 26.19
N ALA A 57 0.91 4.08 25.07
CA ALA A 57 0.41 5.44 24.86
C ALA A 57 -0.62 5.85 25.91
N TRP A 58 -1.62 4.98 26.21
CA TRP A 58 -2.61 5.26 27.25
C TRP A 58 -2.04 5.27 28.67
N ALA A 59 -0.97 4.52 28.92
CA ALA A 59 -0.27 4.55 30.20
C ALA A 59 0.65 5.80 30.36
N GLY A 60 0.78 6.62 29.31
CA GLY A 60 1.72 7.76 29.33
C GLY A 60 3.19 7.31 29.41
N SER A 61 3.50 6.10 28.90
CA SER A 61 4.85 5.56 28.99
C SER A 61 5.83 6.37 28.15
N PRO A 62 7.01 6.74 28.66
CA PRO A 62 8.03 7.40 27.88
C PRO A 62 8.62 6.49 26.79
N ASP A 63 8.43 5.16 26.91
CA ASP A 63 9.06 4.16 26.05
C ASP A 63 8.21 3.82 24.80
N LEU A 64 7.26 4.68 24.41
CA LEU A 64 6.39 4.45 23.25
C LEU A 64 7.18 4.15 21.97
N TYR A 65 8.31 4.83 21.78
CA TYR A 65 9.18 4.73 20.60
C TYR A 65 10.49 3.98 20.86
N GLU A 66 10.61 3.28 21.98
CA GLU A 66 11.75 2.41 22.22
C GLU A 66 11.85 1.35 21.13
N GLN A 67 13.02 1.26 20.49
CA GLN A 67 13.29 0.29 19.43
C GLN A 67 14.05 -0.88 20.01
N SER A 68 13.38 -2.01 20.14
CA SER A 68 13.98 -3.29 20.51
C SER A 68 13.77 -4.33 19.42
N ALA A 69 14.40 -5.49 19.53
CA ALA A 69 14.17 -6.62 18.62
C ALA A 69 12.71 -7.12 18.66
N GLU A 70 12.03 -6.93 19.79
CA GLU A 70 10.66 -7.36 20.04
C GLU A 70 9.63 -6.25 19.80
N TYR A 71 10.07 -5.00 19.78
CA TYR A 71 9.20 -3.83 19.67
C TYR A 71 9.81 -2.80 18.72
N GLY A 72 9.05 -2.43 17.70
CA GLY A 72 9.53 -1.50 16.67
C GLY A 72 8.43 -0.58 16.17
N PHE A 73 7.67 0.06 17.09
CA PHE A 73 6.61 0.98 16.73
C PHE A 73 7.16 2.25 16.07
N ARG A 74 6.61 2.62 14.91
CA ARG A 74 7.11 3.73 14.06
C ARG A 74 6.00 4.61 13.50
N HIS A 75 4.77 4.27 13.81
CA HIS A 75 3.61 5.02 13.33
C HIS A 75 3.38 6.28 14.17
N SER A 76 2.47 7.13 13.72
CA SER A 76 2.05 8.30 14.47
C SER A 76 1.61 7.92 15.90
N PRO A 77 1.91 8.72 16.92
CA PRO A 77 1.44 8.44 18.27
C PRO A 77 -0.09 8.39 18.32
N PHE A 78 -0.77 9.20 17.50
CA PHE A 78 -2.22 9.14 17.39
C PHE A 78 -2.71 7.79 16.84
N PHE A 79 -1.93 7.12 16.00
CA PHE A 79 -2.25 5.76 15.54
C PHE A 79 -2.25 4.75 16.70
N ALA A 80 -1.31 4.86 17.66
CA ALA A 80 -1.28 4.00 18.83
C ALA A 80 -2.58 4.10 19.64
N TYR A 81 -3.05 5.32 19.93
CA TYR A 81 -4.32 5.55 20.60
C TYR A 81 -5.51 4.96 19.81
N MET A 82 -5.52 5.15 18.49
CA MET A 82 -6.59 4.64 17.64
C MET A 82 -6.64 3.11 17.59
N VAL A 83 -5.49 2.45 17.45
CA VAL A 83 -5.43 0.98 17.39
C VAL A 83 -5.89 0.34 18.68
N SER A 84 -5.60 0.94 19.83
CA SER A 84 -6.03 0.40 21.13
C SER A 84 -7.56 0.26 21.23
N LEU A 85 -8.33 1.14 20.57
CA LEU A 85 -9.78 1.05 20.51
C LEU A 85 -10.26 -0.21 19.78
N PHE A 86 -9.41 -0.77 18.94
CA PHE A 86 -9.67 -1.97 18.14
C PHE A 86 -8.91 -3.21 18.65
N ALA A 87 -8.19 -3.11 19.77
CA ALA A 87 -7.40 -4.20 20.32
C ALA A 87 -8.25 -5.48 20.58
N TRP A 88 -9.53 -5.30 20.90
CA TRP A 88 -10.50 -6.38 21.11
C TRP A 88 -10.74 -7.26 19.87
N ILE A 89 -10.46 -6.76 18.67
CA ILE A 89 -10.57 -7.53 17.42
C ILE A 89 -9.61 -8.73 17.43
N GLY A 90 -8.46 -8.59 18.08
CA GLY A 90 -7.43 -9.61 18.16
C GLY A 90 -6.80 -9.96 16.80
N SER A 91 -5.86 -10.89 16.84
CA SER A 91 -5.12 -11.32 15.65
C SER A 91 -6.02 -11.98 14.60
N THR A 92 -7.00 -12.77 15.02
CA THR A 92 -7.97 -13.40 14.10
C THR A 92 -8.83 -12.36 13.41
N GLY A 93 -9.32 -11.37 14.16
CA GLY A 93 -10.18 -10.33 13.59
C GLY A 93 -9.45 -9.47 12.57
N ILE A 94 -8.20 -9.08 12.83
CA ILE A 94 -7.43 -8.29 11.84
C ILE A 94 -7.14 -9.09 10.57
N ARG A 95 -6.91 -10.40 10.68
CA ARG A 95 -6.79 -11.29 9.51
C ARG A 95 -8.07 -11.32 8.69
N LEU A 96 -9.23 -11.43 9.33
CA LEU A 96 -10.53 -11.40 8.65
C LEU A 96 -10.77 -10.05 7.95
N VAL A 97 -10.41 -8.93 8.60
CA VAL A 97 -10.48 -7.60 7.98
C VAL A 97 -9.56 -7.49 6.76
N THR A 98 -8.35 -8.05 6.85
CA THR A 98 -7.39 -8.08 5.74
C THR A 98 -7.92 -8.91 4.56
N VAL A 99 -8.51 -10.10 4.82
CA VAL A 99 -9.19 -10.91 3.78
C VAL A 99 -10.37 -10.14 3.18
N ALA A 100 -11.21 -9.53 4.01
CA ALA A 100 -12.34 -8.73 3.54
C ALA A 100 -11.88 -7.57 2.64
N ALA A 101 -10.78 -6.90 2.98
CA ALA A 101 -10.18 -5.85 2.14
C ALA A 101 -9.71 -6.39 0.78
N ALA A 102 -9.09 -7.57 0.74
CA ALA A 102 -8.69 -8.21 -0.53
C ALA A 102 -9.90 -8.53 -1.40
N VAL A 103 -10.98 -9.07 -0.81
CA VAL A 103 -12.24 -9.35 -1.51
C VAL A 103 -12.95 -8.07 -1.96
N ALA A 104 -12.84 -7.00 -1.18
CA ALA A 104 -13.44 -5.69 -1.49
C ALA A 104 -12.69 -4.89 -2.55
N MET A 105 -11.56 -5.36 -3.06
CA MET A 105 -10.82 -4.66 -4.13
C MET A 105 -11.68 -4.42 -5.36
N PRO A 106 -11.50 -3.30 -6.07
CA PRO A 106 -12.47 -2.83 -7.06
C PRO A 106 -12.58 -3.70 -8.32
N THR A 107 -11.56 -4.52 -8.64
CA THR A 107 -11.60 -5.38 -9.83
C THR A 107 -11.33 -6.83 -9.51
N TRP A 108 -11.94 -7.70 -10.30
CA TRP A 108 -11.74 -9.13 -10.19
C TRP A 108 -10.26 -9.57 -10.29
N PRO A 109 -9.45 -9.06 -11.26
CA PRO A 109 -8.04 -9.40 -11.30
C PRO A 109 -7.27 -8.98 -10.03
N MET A 110 -7.58 -7.81 -9.44
CA MET A 110 -6.96 -7.40 -8.19
C MET A 110 -7.31 -8.35 -7.04
N ARG A 111 -8.55 -8.79 -6.94
CA ARG A 111 -9.01 -9.74 -5.90
C ARG A 111 -8.27 -11.07 -5.99
N ILE A 112 -8.24 -11.64 -7.20
CA ILE A 112 -7.58 -12.93 -7.44
C ILE A 112 -6.07 -12.82 -7.12
N LEU A 113 -5.39 -11.81 -7.68
CA LEU A 113 -3.96 -11.64 -7.47
C LEU A 113 -3.62 -11.31 -6.02
N ALA A 114 -4.46 -10.53 -5.31
CA ALA A 114 -4.28 -10.34 -3.89
C ALA A 114 -4.34 -11.68 -3.16
N LEU A 115 -5.48 -12.37 -3.22
CA LEU A 115 -5.74 -13.58 -2.45
C LEU A 115 -4.78 -14.75 -2.78
N ALA A 116 -4.30 -14.85 -4.03
CA ALA A 116 -3.41 -15.91 -4.49
C ALA A 116 -1.93 -15.57 -4.36
N SER A 117 -1.57 -14.40 -3.84
CA SER A 117 -0.18 -13.94 -3.83
C SER A 117 0.53 -14.19 -2.49
N TRP A 118 1.82 -14.51 -2.56
CA TRP A 118 2.68 -14.52 -1.39
C TRP A 118 2.73 -13.18 -0.63
N PRO A 119 2.83 -12.00 -1.31
CA PRO A 119 2.76 -10.72 -0.61
C PRO A 119 1.53 -10.55 0.28
N PHE A 120 0.36 -11.01 -0.18
CA PHE A 120 -0.86 -10.99 0.63
C PHE A 120 -0.77 -11.93 1.84
N ALA A 121 -0.28 -13.15 1.64
CA ALA A 121 -0.13 -14.10 2.72
C ALA A 121 0.84 -13.59 3.80
N MET A 122 1.93 -12.91 3.40
CA MET A 122 2.82 -12.23 4.34
C MET A 122 2.14 -11.09 5.10
N ASP A 123 1.38 -10.22 4.40
CA ASP A 123 0.65 -9.12 5.04
C ASP A 123 -0.39 -9.66 6.05
N LEU A 124 -1.07 -10.73 5.68
CA LEU A 124 -2.03 -11.43 6.53
C LEU A 124 -1.35 -12.03 7.78
N GLN A 125 -0.16 -12.62 7.62
CA GLN A 125 0.61 -13.19 8.73
C GLN A 125 1.08 -12.11 9.71
N HIS A 126 1.62 -11.00 9.19
CA HIS A 126 2.17 -9.94 10.02
C HIS A 126 1.09 -9.00 10.60
N GLY A 127 -0.10 -8.93 9.99
CA GLY A 127 -1.11 -7.94 10.36
C GLY A 127 -0.69 -6.50 10.02
N ALA A 128 0.10 -6.34 8.93
CA ALA A 128 0.77 -5.09 8.57
C ALA A 128 -0.16 -4.03 7.95
N LEU A 129 -1.43 -4.30 7.78
CA LEU A 129 -2.50 -3.42 7.26
C LEU A 129 -2.31 -2.98 5.80
N LEU A 130 -1.31 -3.48 5.08
CA LEU A 130 -1.01 -3.00 3.74
C LEU A 130 -2.09 -3.35 2.72
N THR A 131 -2.69 -4.53 2.81
CA THR A 131 -3.82 -4.93 1.95
C THR A 131 -5.00 -3.97 2.10
N ILE A 132 -5.29 -3.53 3.32
CA ILE A 132 -6.34 -2.55 3.61
C ILE A 132 -6.01 -1.22 2.93
N ILE A 133 -4.78 -0.75 3.10
CA ILE A 133 -4.29 0.50 2.49
C ILE A 133 -4.36 0.41 0.97
N VAL A 134 -3.94 -0.70 0.35
CA VAL A 134 -4.00 -0.91 -1.10
C VAL A 134 -5.44 -0.95 -1.61
N CYS A 135 -6.35 -1.61 -0.89
CA CYS A 135 -7.77 -1.62 -1.23
C CYS A 135 -8.35 -0.20 -1.25
N VAL A 136 -8.11 0.57 -0.18
CA VAL A 136 -8.56 1.97 -0.07
C VAL A 136 -7.94 2.83 -1.18
N ALA A 137 -6.63 2.71 -1.42
CA ALA A 137 -5.95 3.42 -2.51
C ALA A 137 -6.54 3.07 -3.88
N ALA A 138 -6.85 1.81 -4.14
CA ALA A 138 -7.44 1.35 -5.40
C ALA A 138 -8.82 1.97 -5.66
N TRP A 139 -9.67 2.08 -4.65
CA TRP A 139 -10.96 2.78 -4.74
C TRP A 139 -10.78 4.30 -4.86
N ALA A 140 -9.85 4.89 -4.11
CA ALA A 140 -9.52 6.30 -4.20
C ALA A 140 -9.09 6.68 -5.63
N LEU A 141 -8.18 5.92 -6.22
CA LEU A 141 -7.68 6.15 -7.58
C LEU A 141 -8.74 5.94 -8.67
N ARG A 142 -9.87 5.31 -8.35
CA ARG A 142 -11.06 5.18 -9.21
C ARG A 142 -12.07 6.32 -9.02
N GLY A 143 -11.76 7.28 -8.19
CA GLY A 143 -12.56 8.49 -7.99
C GLY A 143 -13.49 8.46 -6.78
N SER A 144 -13.44 7.44 -5.93
CA SER A 144 -14.18 7.45 -4.66
C SER A 144 -13.63 8.52 -3.73
N ARG A 145 -14.45 9.53 -3.40
CA ARG A 145 -14.08 10.61 -2.49
C ARG A 145 -13.85 10.07 -1.07
N ALA A 146 -14.76 9.23 -0.59
CA ALA A 146 -14.64 8.63 0.74
C ALA A 146 -13.33 7.84 0.88
N ALA A 147 -13.03 6.94 -0.07
CA ALA A 147 -11.76 6.22 -0.08
C ALA A 147 -10.55 7.15 -0.20
N GLY A 148 -10.66 8.26 -0.95
CA GLY A 148 -9.60 9.26 -1.04
C GLY A 148 -9.29 9.90 0.30
N LEU A 149 -10.29 10.31 1.05
CA LEU A 149 -10.13 10.89 2.39
C LEU A 149 -9.60 9.84 3.38
N THR A 150 -10.13 8.62 3.36
CA THR A 150 -9.62 7.51 4.18
C THR A 150 -8.16 7.24 3.88
N PHE A 151 -7.74 7.28 2.59
CA PHE A 151 -6.33 7.09 2.23
C PHE A 151 -5.44 8.19 2.79
N VAL A 152 -5.89 9.46 2.78
CA VAL A 152 -5.17 10.58 3.43
C VAL A 152 -4.98 10.29 4.92
N VAL A 153 -6.03 9.91 5.62
CA VAL A 153 -5.98 9.56 7.05
C VAL A 153 -4.98 8.42 7.30
N LEU A 154 -5.09 7.32 6.55
CA LEU A 154 -4.18 6.17 6.71
C LEU A 154 -2.72 6.53 6.43
N THR A 155 -2.46 7.42 5.46
CA THR A 155 -1.10 7.89 5.16
C THR A 155 -0.51 8.71 6.31
N LEU A 156 -1.32 9.50 7.00
CA LEU A 156 -0.88 10.29 8.15
C LEU A 156 -0.70 9.45 9.41
N LEU A 157 -1.60 8.51 9.65
CA LEU A 157 -1.53 7.60 10.79
C LEU A 157 -0.34 6.64 10.69
N SER A 158 -0.05 6.16 9.49
CA SER A 158 1.02 5.20 9.20
C SER A 158 1.92 5.75 8.08
N PRO A 159 2.71 6.82 8.35
CA PRO A 159 3.50 7.47 7.33
C PRO A 159 4.60 6.54 6.84
N ARG A 160 4.48 6.15 5.58
CA ARG A 160 5.47 5.35 4.86
C ARG A 160 5.83 6.10 3.59
N VAL A 161 7.12 6.25 3.32
CA VAL A 161 7.62 6.93 2.11
C VAL A 161 6.92 6.44 0.85
N LEU A 162 6.64 5.14 0.79
CA LEU A 162 5.95 4.52 -0.35
C LEU A 162 4.48 4.96 -0.54
N MET A 163 3.84 5.59 0.45
CA MET A 163 2.48 6.14 0.29
C MET A 163 2.49 7.52 -0.39
N LEU A 164 3.59 8.27 -0.30
CA LEU A 164 3.69 9.64 -0.81
C LEU A 164 3.44 9.74 -2.33
N PRO A 165 3.99 8.88 -3.20
CA PRO A 165 3.71 8.92 -4.64
C PRO A 165 2.24 8.68 -4.96
N ILE A 166 1.59 7.77 -4.21
CA ILE A 166 0.18 7.46 -4.41
C ILE A 166 -0.68 8.65 -3.97
N LEU A 167 -0.37 9.23 -2.82
CA LEU A 167 -1.04 10.43 -2.30
C LEU A 167 -0.86 11.61 -3.26
N ALA A 168 0.35 11.89 -3.71
CA ALA A 168 0.65 12.96 -4.66
C ALA A 168 -0.15 12.78 -5.95
N HIS A 169 -0.16 11.56 -6.52
CA HIS A 169 -0.95 11.27 -7.72
C HIS A 169 -2.45 11.44 -7.48
N LEU A 170 -2.97 11.01 -6.33
CA LEU A 170 -4.35 11.14 -5.95
C LEU A 170 -4.78 12.62 -5.86
N LEU A 171 -4.00 13.44 -5.15
CA LEU A 171 -4.27 14.87 -4.99
C LEU A 171 -4.11 15.64 -6.31
N TRP A 172 -3.21 15.17 -7.19
CA TRP A 172 -3.09 15.72 -8.54
C TRP A 172 -4.33 15.43 -9.38
N LYS A 173 -4.80 14.18 -9.39
CA LYS A 173 -5.96 13.75 -10.21
C LYS A 173 -7.30 14.18 -9.66
N GLN A 174 -7.40 14.42 -8.35
CA GLN A 174 -8.63 14.79 -7.67
C GLN A 174 -8.46 16.08 -6.85
N PRO A 175 -8.43 17.26 -7.48
CA PRO A 175 -8.21 18.55 -6.79
C PRO A 175 -9.19 18.82 -5.64
N ARG A 176 -10.41 18.28 -5.73
CA ARG A 176 -11.44 18.35 -4.69
C ARG A 176 -11.03 17.73 -3.34
N LEU A 177 -9.99 16.89 -3.32
CA LEU A 177 -9.46 16.30 -2.08
C LEU A 177 -8.42 17.20 -1.40
N ARG A 178 -7.86 18.20 -2.07
CA ARG A 178 -6.74 19.00 -1.56
C ARG A 178 -7.09 19.74 -0.28
N VAL A 179 -8.20 20.47 -0.28
CA VAL A 179 -8.63 21.24 0.90
C VAL A 179 -8.91 20.32 2.10
N PRO A 180 -9.77 19.28 1.97
CA PRO A 180 -9.99 18.38 3.09
C PRO A 180 -8.72 17.60 3.50
N ALA A 181 -7.81 17.28 2.58
CA ALA A 181 -6.54 16.65 2.93
C ALA A 181 -5.67 17.55 3.81
N VAL A 182 -5.58 18.83 3.48
CA VAL A 182 -4.88 19.82 4.32
C VAL A 182 -5.56 19.94 5.68
N ALA A 183 -6.88 20.04 5.74
CA ALA A 183 -7.60 20.10 7.00
C ALA A 183 -7.34 18.85 7.87
N ILE A 184 -7.39 17.66 7.29
CA ILE A 184 -7.07 16.41 7.99
C ILE A 184 -5.61 16.43 8.49
N ALA A 185 -4.66 16.89 7.67
CA ALA A 185 -3.25 16.97 8.05
C ALA A 185 -3.05 17.94 9.23
N VAL A 186 -3.71 19.10 9.22
CA VAL A 186 -3.65 20.06 10.33
C VAL A 186 -4.22 19.44 11.61
N VAL A 187 -5.42 18.85 11.54
CA VAL A 187 -6.05 18.21 12.72
C VAL A 187 -5.14 17.07 13.24
N HIS A 188 -4.59 16.26 12.36
CA HIS A 188 -3.67 15.19 12.74
C HIS A 188 -2.41 15.75 13.42
N SER A 189 -1.79 16.79 12.86
CA SER A 189 -0.60 17.41 13.45
C SER A 189 -0.89 17.98 14.83
N LEU A 190 -2.02 18.65 15.02
CA LEU A 190 -2.44 19.14 16.33
C LEU A 190 -2.69 17.98 17.31
N ALA A 191 -3.30 16.90 16.86
CA ALA A 191 -3.51 15.71 17.68
C ALA A 191 -2.17 15.06 18.08
N VAL A 192 -1.20 14.99 17.17
CA VAL A 192 0.16 14.49 17.48
C VAL A 192 0.84 15.36 18.52
N LEU A 193 0.80 16.67 18.36
CA LEU A 193 1.38 17.61 19.34
C LEU A 193 0.73 17.45 20.73
N ALA A 194 -0.59 17.26 20.75
CA ALA A 194 -1.32 17.08 22.01
C ALA A 194 -0.98 15.77 22.74
N THR A 195 -0.39 14.77 22.07
CA THR A 195 0.03 13.51 22.71
C THR A 195 1.30 13.64 23.55
N GLY A 196 2.11 14.67 23.34
CA GLY A 196 3.43 14.83 23.96
C GLY A 196 4.55 13.97 23.38
N TYR A 197 4.28 13.13 22.37
CA TYR A 197 5.27 12.23 21.75
C TYR A 197 5.78 12.73 20.38
N ALA A 198 5.53 13.99 20.03
CA ALA A 198 5.84 14.49 18.69
C ALA A 198 7.34 14.43 18.37
N ASP A 199 8.19 14.83 19.31
CA ASP A 199 9.65 14.88 19.15
C ASP A 199 10.23 13.47 19.00
N ASP A 200 9.83 12.53 19.85
CA ASP A 200 10.29 11.14 19.82
C ASP A 200 9.86 10.47 18.50
N TRP A 201 8.66 10.77 18.03
CA TRP A 201 8.19 10.26 16.76
C TRP A 201 8.99 10.78 15.57
N ILE A 202 9.28 12.09 15.54
CA ILE A 202 10.10 12.69 14.47
C ILE A 202 11.50 12.09 14.48
N ILE A 203 12.13 11.96 15.65
CA ILE A 203 13.43 11.34 15.81
C ILE A 203 13.40 9.90 15.27
N THR A 204 12.39 9.12 15.66
CA THR A 204 12.20 7.74 15.18
C THR A 204 12.07 7.67 13.66
N LEU A 205 11.28 8.55 13.04
CA LEU A 205 11.14 8.59 11.59
C LEU A 205 12.45 8.90 10.86
N LEU A 206 13.29 9.77 11.43
CA LEU A 206 14.56 10.18 10.84
C LEU A 206 15.66 9.12 11.03
N THR A 207 15.67 8.41 12.14
CA THR A 207 16.74 7.45 12.49
C THR A 207 16.48 6.05 11.93
N VAL A 208 15.26 5.53 12.07
CA VAL A 208 14.95 4.13 11.73
C VAL A 208 14.96 3.85 10.23
N GLY A 209 14.76 4.85 9.38
CA GLY A 209 14.77 4.67 7.93
C GLY A 209 16.12 4.19 7.37
N THR A 210 17.22 4.45 8.10
CA THR A 210 18.57 4.08 7.67
C THR A 210 18.99 2.68 8.09
N ASP A 211 18.51 2.17 9.22
CA ASP A 211 18.98 0.90 9.81
C ASP A 211 18.41 -0.33 9.10
N GLN A 212 17.29 -0.18 8.40
CA GLN A 212 16.61 -1.32 7.75
C GLN A 212 17.05 -1.61 6.31
N THR A 213 17.88 -0.75 5.73
CA THR A 213 18.33 -0.92 4.34
C THR A 213 19.11 -2.22 4.14
N GLY A 214 19.84 -2.69 5.15
CA GLY A 214 20.69 -3.89 5.11
C GLY A 214 19.98 -5.23 5.38
N THR A 215 18.68 -5.25 5.67
CA THR A 215 17.99 -6.51 6.00
C THR A 215 17.85 -7.44 4.80
N LEU A 216 17.93 -8.76 5.05
CA LEU A 216 17.86 -9.80 4.00
C LEU A 216 16.55 -9.76 3.21
N LEU A 217 15.45 -9.31 3.82
CA LEU A 217 14.14 -9.22 3.19
C LEU A 217 13.91 -7.92 2.42
N ASN A 218 14.87 -6.97 2.45
CA ASN A 218 14.74 -5.74 1.68
C ASN A 218 14.96 -6.01 0.18
N LEU A 219 13.92 -5.85 -0.62
CA LEU A 219 13.94 -6.01 -2.08
C LEU A 219 14.37 -4.74 -2.81
N SER A 220 14.53 -3.60 -2.11
CA SER A 220 15.00 -2.36 -2.72
C SER A 220 16.47 -2.47 -3.11
N PRO A 221 16.90 -1.87 -4.23
CA PRO A 221 18.30 -1.74 -4.59
C PRO A 221 19.15 -1.02 -3.51
N SER A 222 18.53 -0.24 -2.62
CA SER A 222 19.20 0.37 -1.46
C SER A 222 19.93 -0.64 -0.58
N ARG A 223 19.50 -1.92 -0.59
CA ARG A 223 20.20 -3.00 0.10
C ARG A 223 21.67 -3.13 -0.30
N PHE A 224 21.99 -2.82 -1.57
CA PHE A 224 23.34 -2.97 -2.12
C PHE A 224 24.10 -1.64 -2.15
N VAL A 225 23.39 -0.52 -2.34
CA VAL A 225 24.00 0.80 -2.53
C VAL A 225 23.64 1.81 -1.44
N GLY A 226 22.92 1.37 -0.41
CA GLY A 226 22.52 2.23 0.71
C GLY A 226 21.65 3.41 0.28
N ALA A 227 21.82 4.54 0.98
CA ALA A 227 21.07 5.78 0.70
C ALA A 227 21.33 6.37 -0.68
N TRP A 228 22.41 5.99 -1.37
CA TRP A 228 22.70 6.42 -2.75
C TRP A 228 21.61 6.03 -3.74
N TRP A 229 20.85 4.97 -3.43
CA TRP A 229 19.66 4.61 -4.20
C TRP A 229 18.67 5.75 -4.34
N LEU A 230 18.52 6.60 -3.33
CA LEU A 230 17.55 7.70 -3.34
C LEU A 230 17.82 8.71 -4.45
N LEU A 231 19.09 8.89 -4.88
CA LEU A 231 19.46 9.76 -6.00
C LEU A 231 18.83 9.29 -7.32
N VAL A 232 18.59 8.01 -7.48
CA VAL A 232 17.96 7.43 -8.68
C VAL A 232 16.51 7.09 -8.41
N GLY A 233 16.22 6.49 -7.27
CA GLY A 233 14.89 6.00 -6.91
C GLY A 233 13.86 7.11 -6.78
N VAL A 234 14.23 8.26 -6.20
CA VAL A 234 13.31 9.40 -6.04
C VAL A 234 12.95 10.03 -7.41
N PRO A 235 13.89 10.43 -8.27
CA PRO A 235 13.55 10.94 -9.60
C PRO A 235 12.75 9.93 -10.44
N LEU A 236 13.14 8.65 -10.41
CA LEU A 236 12.42 7.58 -11.11
C LEU A 236 10.99 7.43 -10.59
N GLY A 237 10.81 7.44 -9.26
CA GLY A 237 9.49 7.32 -8.63
C GLY A 237 8.59 8.51 -8.95
N ILE A 238 9.13 9.74 -8.96
CA ILE A 238 8.40 10.94 -9.38
C ILE A 238 7.97 10.79 -10.84
N TRP A 239 8.89 10.41 -11.73
CA TRP A 239 8.59 10.21 -13.14
C TRP A 239 7.53 9.14 -13.39
N LEU A 240 7.62 7.98 -12.72
CA LEU A 240 6.62 6.91 -12.80
C LEU A 240 5.26 7.38 -12.31
N THR A 241 5.21 8.10 -11.19
CA THR A 241 3.99 8.67 -10.63
C THR A 241 3.32 9.65 -11.59
N TRP A 242 4.11 10.52 -12.20
CA TRP A 242 3.65 11.46 -13.23
C TRP A 242 3.10 10.73 -14.47
N ARG A 243 3.76 9.64 -14.87
CA ARG A 243 3.29 8.75 -15.96
C ARG A 243 2.03 7.95 -15.60
N GLY A 244 1.48 8.15 -14.41
CA GLY A 244 0.28 7.44 -13.94
C GLY A 244 0.55 6.03 -13.42
N ARG A 245 1.77 5.76 -12.97
CA ARG A 245 2.23 4.51 -12.38
C ARG A 245 2.63 4.67 -10.91
N PRO A 246 1.69 5.10 -10.00
CA PRO A 246 2.05 5.42 -8.62
C PRO A 246 2.45 4.20 -7.78
N GLY A 247 1.99 2.98 -8.10
CA GLY A 247 2.44 1.75 -7.43
C GLY A 247 3.92 1.48 -7.70
N PHE A 248 4.35 1.54 -8.97
CA PHE A 248 5.77 1.47 -9.31
C PHE A 248 6.56 2.64 -8.74
N GLY A 249 5.99 3.86 -8.77
CA GLY A 249 6.60 5.05 -8.20
C GLY A 249 6.87 4.90 -6.71
N ALA A 250 5.92 4.32 -5.98
CA ALA A 250 6.02 4.02 -4.57
C ALA A 250 7.20 3.07 -4.26
N LEU A 251 7.29 1.98 -5.00
CA LEU A 251 8.37 0.99 -4.81
C LEU A 251 9.74 1.56 -5.19
N ALA A 252 9.83 2.36 -6.25
CA ALA A 252 11.08 2.97 -6.69
C ALA A 252 11.62 3.98 -5.67
N MET A 253 10.76 4.80 -5.05
CA MET A 253 11.16 5.80 -4.07
C MET A 253 11.51 5.21 -2.70
N SER A 254 11.08 3.99 -2.41
CA SER A 254 11.29 3.41 -1.10
C SER A 254 12.71 2.84 -0.94
N PRO A 255 13.47 3.27 0.07
CA PRO A 255 14.75 2.67 0.40
C PRO A 255 14.58 1.30 1.06
N TYR A 256 13.37 0.94 1.45
CA TYR A 256 13.04 -0.29 2.12
C TYR A 256 11.75 -0.88 1.54
N VAL A 257 11.87 -2.04 0.89
CA VAL A 257 10.76 -2.73 0.24
C VAL A 257 10.69 -4.16 0.75
N LEU A 258 9.76 -4.42 1.66
CA LEU A 258 9.45 -5.78 2.08
C LEU A 258 8.62 -6.50 1.00
N PRO A 259 8.67 -7.84 0.95
CA PRO A 259 7.92 -8.59 -0.07
C PRO A 259 6.44 -8.28 -0.12
N HIS A 260 5.77 -8.05 1.02
CA HIS A 260 4.35 -7.68 1.03
C HIS A 260 4.07 -6.31 0.40
N TYR A 261 5.07 -5.40 0.29
CA TYR A 261 4.91 -4.11 -0.41
C TYR A 261 4.66 -4.28 -1.91
N LEU A 262 4.97 -5.45 -2.48
CA LEU A 262 4.63 -5.76 -3.87
C LEU A 262 3.12 -5.74 -4.14
N LEU A 263 2.26 -5.79 -3.10
CA LEU A 263 0.82 -5.54 -3.23
C LEU A 263 0.50 -4.18 -3.87
N LEU A 264 1.39 -3.19 -3.76
CA LEU A 264 1.22 -1.90 -4.43
C LEU A 264 1.17 -2.01 -5.95
N LEU A 265 1.74 -3.06 -6.53
CA LEU A 265 1.66 -3.33 -7.98
C LEU A 265 0.22 -3.62 -8.43
N LEU A 266 -0.66 -4.04 -7.52
CA LEU A 266 -2.08 -4.20 -7.83
C LEU A 266 -2.72 -2.87 -8.28
N LEU A 267 -2.18 -1.73 -7.81
CA LEU A 267 -2.67 -0.40 -8.21
C LEU A 267 -2.45 -0.12 -9.71
N GLU A 268 -1.55 -0.87 -10.36
CA GLU A 268 -1.30 -0.75 -11.80
C GLU A 268 -2.34 -1.48 -12.66
N LEU A 269 -3.10 -2.41 -12.06
CA LEU A 269 -4.18 -3.14 -12.72
C LEU A 269 -5.46 -2.30 -12.90
N ARG A 270 -5.30 -1.01 -13.18
CA ARG A 270 -6.42 -0.07 -13.35
C ARG A 270 -7.26 -0.28 -14.60
N GLY A 271 -6.93 -1.28 -15.41
CA GLY A 271 -7.59 -1.59 -16.65
C GLY A 271 -9.04 -2.00 -16.51
N GLY A 272 -9.92 -1.03 -16.25
CA GLY A 272 -11.28 -1.04 -16.77
C GLY A 272 -11.27 -0.20 -18.05
N PRO A 273 -12.18 -0.45 -19.01
CA PRO A 273 -12.28 0.37 -20.20
C PRO A 273 -12.41 1.82 -19.75
N SER A 274 -11.52 2.68 -20.26
CA SER A 274 -11.83 4.10 -20.26
C SER A 274 -13.25 4.20 -20.78
N ILE A 275 -14.18 4.63 -19.96
CA ILE A 275 -15.49 5.06 -20.46
C ILE A 275 -15.11 6.16 -21.45
N ARG A 276 -14.98 5.79 -22.73
CA ARG A 276 -14.99 6.75 -23.81
C ARG A 276 -16.28 7.50 -23.55
N ARG A 277 -16.15 8.71 -23.03
CA ARG A 277 -17.25 9.65 -23.06
C ARG A 277 -17.72 9.62 -24.50
N SER A 278 -18.86 8.97 -24.73
CA SER A 278 -19.56 9.05 -25.99
C SER A 278 -19.62 10.53 -26.30
N ARG A 279 -18.90 10.97 -27.34
CA ARG A 279 -19.10 12.31 -27.88
C ARG A 279 -20.61 12.48 -28.02
N PRO A 280 -21.18 13.57 -27.49
CA PRO A 280 -22.58 13.85 -27.78
C PRO A 280 -22.75 13.81 -29.30
N PRO A 281 -23.82 13.20 -29.81
CA PRO A 281 -24.11 13.23 -31.25
C PRO A 281 -24.07 14.70 -31.68
N GLY A 282 -23.25 14.98 -32.70
CA GLY A 282 -23.17 16.30 -33.30
C GLY A 282 -24.58 16.74 -33.75
N PRO A 283 -24.87 18.03 -33.78
CA PRO A 283 -26.18 18.53 -34.25
C PRO A 283 -26.41 17.99 -35.67
N ILE A 284 -27.56 17.33 -35.83
CA ILE A 284 -28.09 16.92 -37.14
C ILE A 284 -28.40 18.20 -37.87
N GLY A 285 -27.59 18.58 -38.88
CA GLY A 285 -27.82 19.69 -39.78
C GLY A 285 -28.87 19.35 -40.83
#